data_d69fda2490f25886c85421b6ba40d509
#
_entry.id   d69fda2490f25886c85421b6ba40d509
#
_cell.length_a   1.000
_cell.length_b   1.000
_cell.length_c   1.000
_cell.angle_alpha   90.00
_cell.angle_beta   90.00
_cell.angle_gamma   90.00
#
_symmetry.space_group_name_H-M   'P 1'
#
loop_
_entity.id
_entity.type
_entity.pdbx_description
1 polymer ?
#
loop_
_entity_poly.entity_id
_entity_poly.type
_entity_poly.pdbx_seq_one_letter_code
_entity_poly.pdbx_strand_id
1 'polypeptide(L)'
;MQSYSKFKRDYSAKKNQVLYKIKKVKNDHEIIKLIDDFLVEKNSFIFESVEKGKIKGRYTIFGRNPDKIWEFNNNSCYLIQDKKKIKIKGNPEKLIEKIIEDFKFKTPSVLPPISSLISGYFSYDSIRYIEKIPNTCKDDLKLPDVRL
;
A
#
# COMPACT_ATOMS: atom_id res chain seq x y z
N MET A 1 21.86 1.67 11.54
CA MET A 1 21.22 0.35 11.33
C MET A 1 20.48 -0.06 12.60
N GLN A 2 19.23 -0.41 12.53
CA GLN A 2 18.49 -0.90 13.71
C GLN A 2 19.07 -2.26 14.10
N SER A 3 19.40 -2.47 15.41
CA SER A 3 19.91 -3.76 15.83
C SER A 3 18.82 -4.83 15.70
N TYR A 4 19.21 -6.04 15.30
CA TYR A 4 18.28 -7.17 15.15
C TYR A 4 17.51 -7.46 16.45
N SER A 5 18.16 -7.32 17.60
CA SER A 5 17.53 -7.49 18.92
C SER A 5 16.43 -6.46 19.18
N LYS A 6 16.64 -5.19 18.82
CA LYS A 6 15.61 -4.15 18.92
C LYS A 6 14.43 -4.44 17.97
N PHE A 7 14.72 -4.82 16.72
CA PHE A 7 13.71 -5.20 15.76
C PHE A 7 12.83 -6.34 16.30
N LYS A 8 13.45 -7.43 16.78
CA LYS A 8 12.74 -8.59 17.31
C LYS A 8 11.85 -8.24 18.51
N ARG A 9 12.32 -7.40 19.42
CA ARG A 9 11.54 -6.93 20.58
C ARG A 9 10.32 -6.09 20.14
N ASP A 10 10.51 -5.14 19.24
CA ASP A 10 9.44 -4.27 18.76
C ASP A 10 8.43 -5.04 17.92
N TYR A 11 8.87 -6.03 17.14
CA TYR A 11 8.00 -6.96 16.41
C TYR A 11 7.14 -7.80 17.36
N SER A 12 7.74 -8.36 18.40
CA SER A 12 7.00 -9.12 19.42
C SER A 12 6.01 -8.26 20.19
N ALA A 13 6.27 -6.97 20.34
CA ALA A 13 5.35 -5.99 20.92
C ALA A 13 4.28 -5.47 19.92
N LYS A 14 4.18 -6.06 18.71
CA LYS A 14 3.25 -5.65 17.63
C LYS A 14 3.34 -4.17 17.25
N LYS A 15 4.52 -3.56 17.39
CA LYS A 15 4.77 -2.18 16.97
C LYS A 15 5.03 -2.12 15.48
N ASN A 16 4.44 -1.15 14.81
CA ASN A 16 4.78 -0.87 13.42
C ASN A 16 6.25 -0.48 13.29
N GLN A 17 6.95 -1.08 12.35
CA GLN A 17 8.35 -0.81 12.14
C GLN A 17 8.77 -1.12 10.70
N VAL A 18 9.90 -0.59 10.30
CA VAL A 18 10.49 -0.84 9.00
C VAL A 18 11.86 -1.49 9.17
N LEU A 19 12.08 -2.58 8.46
CA LEU A 19 13.40 -3.16 8.27
C LEU A 19 13.91 -2.70 6.91
N TYR A 20 15.09 -2.10 6.88
CA TYR A 20 15.63 -1.53 5.65
C TYR A 20 17.08 -1.86 5.42
N LYS A 21 17.48 -1.87 4.15
CA LYS A 21 18.85 -1.95 3.68
C LYS A 21 19.05 -0.90 2.61
N ILE A 22 20.13 -0.13 2.74
CA ILE A 22 20.51 0.85 1.72
C ILE A 22 21.64 0.27 0.89
N LYS A 23 21.45 0.27 -0.43
CA LYS A 23 22.45 -0.15 -1.41
C LYS A 23 22.63 0.95 -2.44
N LYS A 24 23.87 1.32 -2.73
CA LYS A 24 24.18 2.20 -3.86
C LYS A 24 24.10 1.39 -5.15
N VAL A 25 23.33 1.87 -6.11
CA VAL A 25 23.16 1.24 -7.44
C VAL A 25 24.15 1.87 -8.39
N LYS A 26 24.76 1.07 -9.25
CA LYS A 26 25.79 1.55 -10.20
C LYS A 26 25.20 2.09 -11.50
N ASN A 27 24.09 1.53 -11.93
CA ASN A 27 23.42 1.89 -13.18
C ASN A 27 21.93 1.51 -13.15
N ASP A 28 21.16 2.05 -14.09
CA ASP A 28 19.72 1.81 -14.18
C ASP A 28 19.37 0.35 -14.55
N HIS A 29 20.26 -0.39 -15.19
CA HIS A 29 20.03 -1.78 -15.57
C HIS A 29 19.82 -2.70 -14.34
N GLU A 30 20.54 -2.44 -13.25
CA GLU A 30 20.32 -3.16 -11.97
C GLU A 30 18.92 -2.90 -11.39
N ILE A 31 18.38 -1.69 -11.60
CA ILE A 31 17.03 -1.32 -11.14
C ILE A 31 15.98 -2.00 -11.99
N ILE A 32 16.13 -1.98 -13.31
CA ILE A 32 15.19 -2.62 -14.26
C ILE A 32 15.06 -4.11 -13.94
N LYS A 33 16.18 -4.81 -13.76
CA LYS A 33 16.17 -6.23 -13.41
C LYS A 33 15.44 -6.51 -12.09
N LEU A 34 15.62 -5.65 -11.08
CA LEU A 34 14.88 -5.75 -9.81
C LEU A 34 13.38 -5.57 -10.02
N ILE A 35 12.98 -4.64 -10.88
CA ILE A 35 11.58 -4.34 -11.18
C ILE A 35 10.92 -5.51 -11.90
N ASP A 36 11.57 -6.09 -12.89
CA ASP A 36 11.06 -7.24 -13.63
C ASP A 36 10.75 -8.42 -12.70
N ASP A 37 11.65 -8.73 -11.78
CA ASP A 37 11.45 -9.78 -10.77
C ASP A 37 10.26 -9.49 -9.82
N PHE A 38 9.92 -8.20 -9.62
CA PHE A 38 8.81 -7.79 -8.76
C PHE A 38 7.43 -7.86 -9.43
N LEU A 39 7.34 -7.53 -10.72
CA LEU A 39 6.07 -7.43 -11.44
C LEU A 39 5.43 -8.78 -11.75
N VAL A 40 6.17 -9.87 -11.65
CA VAL A 40 5.66 -11.24 -11.90
C VAL A 40 4.69 -11.69 -10.80
N GLU A 41 4.77 -11.12 -9.60
CA GLU A 41 3.96 -11.55 -8.47
C GLU A 41 2.61 -10.85 -8.39
N LYS A 42 1.58 -11.58 -7.97
CA LYS A 42 0.26 -11.00 -7.68
C LYS A 42 0.38 -9.98 -6.55
N ASN A 43 -0.42 -8.91 -6.62
CA ASN A 43 -0.41 -7.82 -5.64
C ASN A 43 0.94 -7.10 -5.56
N SER A 44 1.61 -6.96 -6.69
CA SER A 44 2.75 -6.06 -6.86
C SER A 44 2.30 -4.73 -7.46
N PHE A 45 3.06 -3.69 -7.23
CA PHE A 45 2.84 -2.37 -7.83
C PHE A 45 4.15 -1.68 -8.13
N ILE A 46 4.11 -0.75 -9.07
CA ILE A 46 5.17 0.20 -9.36
C ILE A 46 4.58 1.58 -9.57
N PHE A 47 5.17 2.58 -8.94
CA PHE A 47 4.89 4.00 -9.19
C PHE A 47 6.18 4.67 -9.64
N GLU A 48 6.15 5.24 -10.81
CA GLU A 48 7.26 5.99 -11.37
C GLU A 48 6.88 7.46 -11.49
N SER A 49 7.69 8.31 -10.88
CA SER A 49 7.53 9.76 -11.01
C SER A 49 8.20 10.22 -12.30
N VAL A 50 7.43 10.88 -13.17
CA VAL A 50 7.93 11.48 -14.41
C VAL A 50 7.58 12.95 -14.42
N GLU A 51 8.57 13.83 -14.59
CA GLU A 51 8.36 15.26 -14.70
C GLU A 51 8.27 15.67 -16.18
N LYS A 52 7.19 16.38 -16.54
CA LYS A 52 6.93 16.86 -17.92
C LYS A 52 7.02 15.78 -19.01
N GLY A 53 6.78 14.52 -18.66
CA GLY A 53 6.78 13.41 -19.60
C GLY A 53 8.14 13.02 -20.20
N LYS A 54 9.23 13.70 -19.80
CA LYS A 54 10.58 13.50 -20.38
C LYS A 54 11.69 13.35 -19.33
N ILE A 55 11.48 13.87 -18.13
CA ILE A 55 12.50 13.86 -17.08
C ILE A 55 12.09 12.85 -16.04
N LYS A 56 13.00 11.89 -15.75
CA LYS A 56 12.82 10.91 -14.68
C LYS A 56 12.63 11.66 -13.34
N GLY A 57 11.54 11.34 -12.65
CA GLY A 57 11.25 11.93 -11.37
C GLY A 57 12.19 11.47 -10.26
N ARG A 58 11.95 11.99 -9.06
CA ARG A 58 12.83 11.78 -7.91
C ARG A 58 12.84 10.34 -7.40
N TYR A 59 11.72 9.63 -7.51
CA TYR A 59 11.56 8.30 -6.95
C TYR A 59 10.86 7.36 -7.91
N THR A 60 11.29 6.11 -7.93
CA THR A 60 10.54 4.97 -8.40
C THR A 60 10.23 4.12 -7.16
N ILE A 61 8.96 3.81 -6.93
CA ILE A 61 8.50 3.07 -5.76
C ILE A 61 7.83 1.81 -6.27
N PHE A 62 8.21 0.68 -5.74
CA PHE A 62 7.60 -0.59 -6.07
C PHE A 62 7.48 -1.47 -4.83
N GLY A 63 6.48 -2.33 -4.81
CA GLY A 63 6.23 -3.23 -3.71
C GLY A 63 5.57 -4.52 -4.14
N ARG A 64 5.70 -5.54 -3.31
CA ARG A 64 5.09 -6.86 -3.47
C ARG A 64 4.82 -7.51 -2.12
N ASN A 65 4.05 -8.59 -2.14
CA ASN A 65 3.78 -9.42 -0.97
C ASN A 65 3.26 -8.60 0.22
N PRO A 66 2.14 -7.87 0.05
CA PRO A 66 1.54 -7.15 1.16
C PRO A 66 1.18 -8.13 2.29
N ASP A 67 1.45 -7.75 3.52
CA ASP A 67 1.06 -8.51 4.71
C ASP A 67 -0.43 -8.40 5.00
N LYS A 68 -1.05 -7.31 4.57
CA LYS A 68 -2.48 -7.03 4.68
C LYS A 68 -2.99 -6.37 3.43
N ILE A 69 -4.20 -6.75 3.03
CA ILE A 69 -4.96 -6.07 1.99
C ILE A 69 -6.34 -5.76 2.55
N TRP A 70 -6.77 -4.51 2.45
CA TRP A 70 -8.14 -4.10 2.74
C TRP A 70 -8.91 -3.88 1.44
N GLU A 71 -10.05 -4.52 1.34
CA GLU A 71 -10.97 -4.36 0.20
C GLU A 71 -12.31 -3.84 0.71
N PHE A 72 -12.77 -2.74 0.12
CA PHE A 72 -14.08 -2.17 0.38
C PHE A 72 -14.95 -2.35 -0.86
N ASN A 73 -16.16 -2.84 -0.66
CA ASN A 73 -17.11 -3.07 -1.72
C ASN A 73 -18.53 -2.95 -1.16
N ASN A 74 -19.34 -2.06 -1.71
CA ASN A 74 -20.75 -1.87 -1.33
C ASN A 74 -20.98 -1.82 0.20
N ASN A 75 -20.31 -0.91 0.90
CA ASN A 75 -20.37 -0.76 2.37
C ASN A 75 -19.86 -1.97 3.18
N SER A 76 -19.20 -2.92 2.55
CA SER A 76 -18.54 -4.03 3.22
C SER A 76 -17.04 -3.86 3.15
N CYS A 77 -16.36 -4.08 4.27
CA CYS A 77 -14.90 -4.10 4.32
C CYS A 77 -14.39 -5.52 4.60
N TYR A 78 -13.34 -5.90 3.91
CA TYR A 78 -12.67 -7.18 4.08
C TYR A 78 -11.17 -6.94 4.32
N LEU A 79 -10.63 -7.63 5.32
CA LEU A 79 -9.20 -7.78 5.52
C LEU A 79 -8.76 -9.12 4.95
N ILE A 80 -7.78 -9.10 4.06
CA ILE A 80 -7.11 -10.30 3.57
C ILE A 80 -5.72 -10.33 4.22
N GLN A 81 -5.51 -11.33 5.04
CA GLN A 81 -4.27 -11.58 5.75
C GLN A 81 -4.05 -13.09 5.88
N ASP A 82 -2.82 -13.55 5.73
CA ASP A 82 -2.46 -14.99 5.81
C ASP A 82 -3.36 -15.88 4.94
N LYS A 83 -3.68 -15.41 3.72
CA LYS A 83 -4.58 -16.06 2.75
C LYS A 83 -6.03 -16.20 3.23
N LYS A 84 -6.42 -15.58 4.33
CA LYS A 84 -7.79 -15.57 4.85
C LYS A 84 -8.44 -14.23 4.53
N LYS A 85 -9.71 -14.28 4.08
CA LYS A 85 -10.55 -13.08 3.86
C LYS A 85 -11.55 -12.98 4.99
N ILE A 86 -11.43 -11.93 5.81
CA ILE A 86 -12.23 -11.70 7.02
C ILE A 86 -13.08 -10.46 6.80
N LYS A 87 -14.39 -10.58 7.00
CA LYS A 87 -15.28 -9.42 6.93
C LYS A 87 -15.16 -8.58 8.20
N ILE A 88 -14.91 -7.28 8.03
CA ILE A 88 -14.84 -6.30 9.11
C ILE A 88 -16.15 -5.50 9.12
N LYS A 89 -16.76 -5.40 10.30
CA LYS A 89 -17.97 -4.57 10.48
C LYS A 89 -17.58 -3.13 10.80
N GLY A 90 -18.27 -2.19 10.19
CA GLY A 90 -18.08 -0.76 10.47
C GLY A 90 -18.42 0.11 9.28
N ASN A 91 -18.45 1.41 9.50
CA ASN A 91 -18.61 2.41 8.45
C ASN A 91 -17.30 2.49 7.65
N PRO A 92 -17.33 2.43 6.29
CA PRO A 92 -16.14 2.44 5.45
C PRO A 92 -15.20 3.61 5.71
N GLU A 93 -15.71 4.82 5.82
CA GLU A 93 -14.94 6.05 6.07
C GLU A 93 -14.13 5.92 7.37
N LYS A 94 -14.80 5.58 8.48
CA LYS A 94 -14.15 5.40 9.79
C LYS A 94 -13.14 4.26 9.80
N LEU A 95 -13.40 3.21 9.02
CA LEU A 95 -12.46 2.10 8.89
C LEU A 95 -11.20 2.52 8.12
N ILE A 96 -11.34 3.33 7.07
CA ILE A 96 -10.19 3.87 6.31
C ILE A 96 -9.36 4.79 7.22
N GLU A 97 -9.99 5.71 7.95
CA GLU A 97 -9.30 6.57 8.93
C GLU A 97 -8.51 5.73 9.94
N LYS A 98 -9.15 4.72 10.51
CA LYS A 98 -8.52 3.82 11.46
C LYS A 98 -7.33 3.06 10.86
N ILE A 99 -7.44 2.56 9.63
CA ILE A 99 -6.34 1.89 8.92
C ILE A 99 -5.14 2.83 8.80
N ILE A 100 -5.38 4.09 8.41
CA ILE A 100 -4.33 5.09 8.27
C ILE A 100 -3.69 5.40 9.62
N GLU A 101 -4.48 5.54 10.68
CA GLU A 101 -3.98 5.79 12.03
C GLU A 101 -3.18 4.63 12.60
N ASP A 102 -3.69 3.41 12.47
CA ASP A 102 -3.03 2.19 12.93
C ASP A 102 -1.70 1.94 12.20
N PHE A 103 -1.54 2.48 10.98
CA PHE A 103 -0.33 2.34 10.18
C PHE A 103 0.74 3.39 10.50
N LYS A 104 0.41 4.46 11.20
CA LYS A 104 1.38 5.52 11.54
C LYS A 104 2.54 4.98 12.36
N PHE A 105 3.76 5.27 11.92
CA PHE A 105 4.99 5.03 12.68
C PHE A 105 6.06 6.05 12.31
N LYS A 106 7.06 6.20 13.18
CA LYS A 106 8.17 7.13 12.94
C LYS A 106 9.14 6.55 11.94
N THR A 107 9.18 7.09 10.74
CA THR A 107 10.16 6.73 9.72
C THR A 107 11.59 7.13 10.18
N PRO A 108 12.57 6.23 10.06
CA PRO A 108 13.96 6.58 10.31
C PRO A 108 14.42 7.74 9.44
N SER A 109 15.17 8.71 10.01
CA SER A 109 15.58 9.93 9.30
C SER A 109 16.47 9.68 8.07
N VAL A 110 17.09 8.52 7.98
CA VAL A 110 17.90 8.10 6.83
C VAL A 110 17.06 7.68 5.62
N LEU A 111 15.77 7.39 5.83
CA LEU A 111 14.84 7.03 4.78
C LEU A 111 14.01 8.24 4.33
N PRO A 112 13.63 8.30 3.05
CA PRO A 112 12.70 9.34 2.60
C PRO A 112 11.33 9.18 3.28
N PRO A 113 10.59 10.28 3.52
CA PRO A 113 9.27 10.23 4.21
C PRO A 113 8.29 9.25 3.56
N ILE A 114 8.35 9.09 2.25
CA ILE A 114 7.50 8.18 1.48
C ILE A 114 7.75 6.69 1.79
N SER A 115 8.76 6.34 2.57
CA SER A 115 9.04 4.97 2.99
C SER A 115 7.99 4.42 3.97
N SER A 116 7.06 5.27 4.41
CA SER A 116 5.91 4.91 5.22
C SER A 116 4.64 5.18 4.40
N LEU A 117 4.29 4.30 3.48
CA LEU A 117 3.10 4.45 2.64
C LEU A 117 2.20 3.21 2.71
N ILE A 118 0.91 3.45 2.55
CA ILE A 118 -0.08 2.44 2.17
C ILE A 118 -0.32 2.65 0.67
N SER A 119 -0.21 1.58 -0.12
CA SER A 119 -0.40 1.63 -1.56
C SER A 119 -1.74 1.04 -1.95
N GLY A 120 -2.40 1.63 -2.95
CA GLY A 120 -3.66 1.10 -3.45
C GLY A 120 -4.39 2.08 -4.35
N TYR A 121 -5.70 1.92 -4.46
CA TYR A 121 -6.55 2.79 -5.24
C TYR A 121 -7.90 3.03 -4.57
N PHE A 122 -8.48 4.17 -4.91
CA PHE A 122 -9.87 4.54 -4.70
C PHE A 122 -10.52 4.60 -6.08
N SER A 123 -11.57 3.79 -6.32
CA SER A 123 -12.34 3.89 -7.55
C SER A 123 -13.24 5.14 -7.50
N TYR A 124 -13.84 5.49 -8.63
CA TYR A 124 -14.84 6.57 -8.67
C TYR A 124 -16.01 6.31 -7.72
N ASP A 125 -16.44 5.05 -7.61
CA ASP A 125 -17.58 4.66 -6.78
C ASP A 125 -17.34 4.78 -5.27
N SER A 126 -16.09 4.94 -4.83
CA SER A 126 -15.77 5.23 -3.43
C SER A 126 -16.40 6.52 -2.90
N ILE A 127 -16.77 7.46 -3.80
CA ILE A 127 -17.52 8.67 -3.43
C ILE A 127 -18.86 8.36 -2.77
N ARG A 128 -19.46 7.20 -3.06
CA ARG A 128 -20.73 6.74 -2.46
C ARG A 128 -20.66 6.48 -0.96
N TYR A 129 -19.46 6.40 -0.41
CA TYR A 129 -19.29 6.32 1.05
C TYR A 129 -19.53 7.66 1.74
N ILE A 130 -19.40 8.76 0.99
CA ILE A 130 -19.51 10.14 1.49
C ILE A 130 -20.79 10.78 1.00
N GLU A 131 -21.16 10.57 -0.27
CA GLU A 131 -22.30 11.23 -0.93
C GLU A 131 -23.37 10.22 -1.38
N LYS A 132 -24.63 10.65 -1.36
CA LYS A 132 -25.76 9.87 -1.90
C LYS A 132 -25.87 10.12 -3.40
N ILE A 133 -25.19 9.32 -4.18
CA ILE A 133 -25.23 9.37 -5.65
C ILE A 133 -26.02 8.16 -6.18
N PRO A 134 -26.91 8.34 -7.18
CA PRO A 134 -27.63 7.24 -7.80
C PRO A 134 -26.68 6.18 -8.39
N ASN A 135 -27.00 4.91 -8.19
CA ASN A 135 -26.24 3.81 -8.79
C ASN A 135 -26.99 3.30 -10.04
N THR A 136 -26.84 4.02 -11.14
CA THR A 136 -27.52 3.74 -12.41
C THR A 136 -26.63 3.02 -13.43
N CYS A 137 -25.33 3.01 -13.21
CA CYS A 137 -24.39 2.36 -14.11
C CYS A 137 -24.22 0.88 -13.77
N LYS A 138 -24.07 0.07 -14.82
CA LYS A 138 -23.77 -1.35 -14.66
C LYS A 138 -22.30 -1.53 -14.23
N ASP A 139 -22.07 -2.31 -13.18
CA ASP A 139 -20.73 -2.68 -12.75
C ASP A 139 -20.24 -3.87 -13.58
N ASP A 140 -19.52 -3.58 -14.65
CA ASP A 140 -18.95 -4.60 -15.55
C ASP A 140 -17.61 -5.14 -15.07
N LEU A 141 -16.85 -4.38 -14.28
CA LEU A 141 -15.50 -4.71 -13.85
C LEU A 141 -15.46 -5.51 -12.55
N LYS A 142 -16.48 -5.37 -11.70
CA LYS A 142 -16.58 -6.00 -10.37
C LYS A 142 -15.32 -5.81 -9.51
N LEU A 143 -14.71 -4.63 -9.62
CA LEU A 143 -13.56 -4.25 -8.81
C LEU A 143 -14.01 -3.72 -7.45
N PRO A 144 -13.21 -3.88 -6.40
CA PRO A 144 -13.44 -3.19 -5.14
C PRO A 144 -13.50 -1.66 -5.31
N ASP A 145 -14.36 -0.99 -4.54
CA ASP A 145 -14.43 0.48 -4.52
C ASP A 145 -13.12 1.08 -3.98
N VAL A 146 -12.54 0.43 -2.99
CA VAL A 146 -11.22 0.79 -2.45
C VAL A 146 -10.43 -0.49 -2.21
N ARG A 147 -9.16 -0.46 -2.59
CA ARG A 147 -8.21 -1.53 -2.26
C ARG A 147 -6.88 -0.91 -1.82
N LEU A 148 -6.47 -1.23 -0.61
CA LEU A 148 -5.25 -0.72 0.03
C LEU A 148 -4.35 -1.86 0.45
#